data_bed35c47e33353114db7ee2b3add74bb
#
_entry.id   bed35c47e33353114db7ee2b3add74bb
#
_cell.length_a   1.000
_cell.length_b   1.000
_cell.length_c   1.000
_cell.angle_alpha   90.00
_cell.angle_beta   90.00
_cell.angle_gamma   90.00
#
_symmetry.space_group_name_H-M   'P 1'
#
loop_
_entity.id
_entity.type
_entity.pdbx_description
1 polymer ?
#
loop_
_entity_poly.entity_id
_entity_poly.type
_entity_poly.pdbx_seq_one_letter_code
_entity_poly.pdbx_strand_id
1 'polypeptide(L)'
;MSTTAPGNVIATAYLADLAAYWNNKTHDGINLRLGDLDGIYHHHYGIGEVDPAVLEAPDDIRDELIIRELHRLETAQAEVLLDSLGRIGSEDRLLDAGSGRGGTSIMANARFGCRVDGVTISEYQVGFANEQAAARGCGDRVRFHLRNMLDTGFPDRSFQAVWTNETTMYVDLFELYREFNRLLRPGGRSVCITGCYNDVLGPKSASVTRIDEHYLCDIHPRSRYFEALAANHLVPIRVLDLTPQTVPYWELRDRSSVRTGIEPSFLTAYREESFHYLLIVADRI
;
A
#
# COMPACT_ATOMS: atom_id res chain seq x y z
N MET A 1 21.18 23.41 -4.95
CA MET A 1 20.35 22.44 -4.21
C MET A 1 21.14 21.14 -4.15
N SER A 2 21.62 20.77 -2.96
CA SER A 2 22.44 19.55 -2.80
C SER A 2 21.52 18.34 -2.89
N THR A 3 21.57 17.61 -3.99
CA THR A 3 21.01 16.26 -4.07
C THR A 3 22.03 15.36 -3.37
N THR A 4 21.72 14.93 -2.14
CA THR A 4 22.43 13.80 -1.54
C THR A 4 22.26 12.61 -2.46
N ALA A 5 23.36 11.88 -2.75
CA ALA A 5 23.26 10.64 -3.51
C ALA A 5 22.24 9.71 -2.81
N PRO A 6 21.41 8.97 -3.56
CA PRO A 6 20.50 8.00 -2.92
C PRO A 6 21.33 7.03 -2.08
N GLY A 7 20.86 6.74 -0.87
CA GLY A 7 21.46 5.73 0.00
C GLY A 7 21.51 4.36 -0.68
N ASN A 8 22.19 3.40 -0.07
CA ASN A 8 22.24 2.05 -0.60
C ASN A 8 20.82 1.46 -0.64
N VAL A 9 20.28 1.22 -1.84
CA VAL A 9 18.91 0.68 -2.04
C VAL A 9 18.76 -0.65 -1.31
N ILE A 10 19.79 -1.49 -1.38
CA ILE A 10 19.85 -2.83 -0.75
C ILE A 10 20.86 -2.78 0.40
N ALA A 11 20.40 -2.31 1.55
CA ALA A 11 21.28 -2.10 2.71
C ALA A 11 21.48 -3.38 3.57
N THR A 12 20.61 -4.38 3.44
CA THR A 12 20.63 -5.62 4.27
C THR A 12 20.39 -6.86 3.42
N ALA A 13 20.76 -8.05 3.95
CA ALA A 13 20.45 -9.32 3.29
C ALA A 13 18.93 -9.51 3.12
N TYR A 14 18.13 -9.14 4.12
CA TYR A 14 16.67 -9.18 4.03
C TYR A 14 16.13 -8.34 2.87
N LEU A 15 16.63 -7.12 2.69
CA LEU A 15 16.21 -6.28 1.55
C LEU A 15 16.63 -6.86 0.21
N ALA A 16 17.75 -7.61 0.14
CA ALA A 16 18.15 -8.32 -1.07
C ALA A 16 17.16 -9.46 -1.41
N ASP A 17 16.77 -10.24 -0.42
CA ASP A 17 15.79 -11.32 -0.58
C ASP A 17 14.42 -10.75 -0.97
N LEU A 18 14.01 -9.67 -0.31
CA LEU A 18 12.76 -8.98 -0.60
C LEU A 18 12.74 -8.37 -2.01
N ALA A 19 13.84 -7.73 -2.44
CA ALA A 19 13.96 -7.22 -3.81
C ALA A 19 13.89 -8.34 -4.85
N ALA A 20 14.57 -9.46 -4.59
CA ALA A 20 14.50 -10.64 -5.45
C ALA A 20 13.07 -11.21 -5.51
N TYR A 21 12.37 -11.30 -4.38
CA TYR A 21 10.97 -11.73 -4.32
C TYR A 21 10.07 -10.85 -5.19
N TRP A 22 10.15 -9.52 -5.07
CA TRP A 22 9.34 -8.58 -5.85
C TRP A 22 9.75 -8.52 -7.32
N ASN A 23 11.03 -8.66 -7.65
CA ASN A 23 11.52 -8.73 -9.03
C ASN A 23 11.03 -10.00 -9.75
N ASN A 24 10.89 -11.12 -9.02
CA ASN A 24 10.41 -12.39 -9.56
C ASN A 24 8.88 -12.48 -9.69
N LYS A 25 8.13 -11.56 -9.07
CA LYS A 25 6.66 -11.48 -9.18
C LYS A 25 6.17 -10.89 -10.51
N THR A 26 6.85 -11.19 -11.60
CA THR A 26 6.46 -10.75 -12.95
C THR A 26 5.15 -11.40 -13.44
N HIS A 27 4.80 -12.56 -12.88
CA HIS A 27 3.59 -13.33 -13.20
C HIS A 27 2.63 -13.41 -11.99
N ASP A 28 2.48 -12.31 -11.28
CA ASP A 28 1.46 -12.16 -10.25
C ASP A 28 0.07 -12.13 -10.90
N GLY A 29 -0.48 -13.34 -11.10
CA GLY A 29 -1.65 -13.54 -11.93
C GLY A 29 -2.90 -12.80 -11.44
N ILE A 30 -3.04 -12.58 -10.12
CA ILE A 30 -4.20 -11.85 -9.60
C ILE A 30 -4.10 -10.35 -9.92
N ASN A 31 -3.03 -9.68 -9.48
CA ASN A 31 -2.95 -8.22 -9.60
C ASN A 31 -2.81 -7.76 -11.06
N LEU A 32 -2.18 -8.57 -11.92
CA LEU A 32 -2.15 -8.30 -13.35
C LEU A 32 -3.55 -8.46 -13.97
N ARG A 33 -4.24 -9.58 -13.69
CA ARG A 33 -5.57 -9.81 -14.25
C ARG A 33 -6.59 -8.76 -13.81
N LEU A 34 -6.52 -8.29 -12.56
CA LEU A 34 -7.38 -7.22 -12.07
C LEU A 34 -7.02 -5.89 -12.77
N GLY A 35 -5.74 -5.53 -12.79
CA GLY A 35 -5.28 -4.29 -13.40
C GLY A 35 -5.48 -4.22 -14.93
N ASP A 36 -5.51 -5.34 -15.63
CA ASP A 36 -5.77 -5.39 -17.08
C ASP A 36 -7.18 -4.94 -17.46
N LEU A 37 -8.11 -4.85 -16.50
CA LEU A 37 -9.48 -4.38 -16.74
C LEU A 37 -9.54 -2.91 -17.17
N ASP A 38 -8.68 -2.06 -16.62
CA ASP A 38 -8.66 -0.61 -16.90
C ASP A 38 -7.25 -0.02 -16.96
N GLY A 39 -6.21 -0.86 -16.73
CA GLY A 39 -4.81 -0.47 -16.71
C GLY A 39 -4.38 0.25 -15.42
N ILE A 40 -5.16 0.17 -14.34
CA ILE A 40 -4.78 0.61 -12.99
C ILE A 40 -4.38 -0.63 -12.18
N TYR A 41 -3.09 -0.76 -11.92
CA TYR A 41 -2.54 -1.94 -11.27
C TYR A 41 -2.33 -1.69 -9.78
N HIS A 42 -3.23 -2.22 -8.97
CA HIS A 42 -3.12 -2.23 -7.52
C HIS A 42 -2.25 -3.39 -7.03
N HIS A 43 -1.76 -3.28 -5.81
CA HIS A 43 -1.06 -4.36 -5.11
C HIS A 43 -1.37 -4.29 -3.61
N HIS A 44 -2.64 -4.12 -3.30
CA HIS A 44 -3.20 -4.01 -1.96
C HIS A 44 -4.59 -4.65 -1.92
N TYR A 45 -5.18 -4.75 -0.76
CA TYR A 45 -6.49 -5.37 -0.56
C TYR A 45 -7.61 -4.38 -0.86
N GLY A 46 -8.82 -4.92 -1.07
CA GLY A 46 -10.01 -4.12 -1.30
C GLY A 46 -10.81 -3.87 -0.03
N ILE A 47 -11.68 -2.86 -0.08
CA ILE A 47 -12.67 -2.54 0.95
C ILE A 47 -14.02 -2.22 0.33
N GLY A 48 -15.08 -2.49 1.07
CA GLY A 48 -16.46 -2.14 0.70
C GLY A 48 -17.40 -3.34 0.75
N GLU A 49 -18.63 -3.08 0.42
CA GLU A 49 -19.65 -4.13 0.27
C GLU A 49 -19.53 -4.78 -1.11
N VAL A 50 -19.71 -6.09 -1.16
CA VAL A 50 -19.76 -6.87 -2.40
C VAL A 50 -21.18 -6.77 -2.97
N ASP A 51 -21.31 -6.53 -4.28
CA ASP A 51 -22.60 -6.59 -4.96
C ASP A 51 -23.14 -8.04 -4.91
N PRO A 52 -24.28 -8.29 -4.26
CA PRO A 52 -24.86 -9.63 -4.15
C PRO A 52 -25.09 -10.29 -5.50
N ALA A 53 -25.40 -9.53 -6.55
CA ALA A 53 -25.63 -10.02 -7.90
C ALA A 53 -24.41 -10.76 -8.48
N VAL A 54 -23.21 -10.46 -8.02
CA VAL A 54 -21.97 -11.14 -8.45
C VAL A 54 -22.00 -12.62 -8.04
N LEU A 55 -22.47 -12.92 -6.83
CA LEU A 55 -22.52 -14.30 -6.32
C LEU A 55 -23.75 -15.09 -6.84
N GLU A 56 -24.79 -14.39 -7.25
CA GLU A 56 -26.01 -14.96 -7.82
C GLU A 56 -25.90 -15.19 -9.34
N ALA A 57 -24.84 -14.69 -9.97
CA ALA A 57 -24.63 -14.81 -11.41
C ALA A 57 -24.47 -16.27 -11.85
N PRO A 58 -24.81 -16.59 -13.12
CA PRO A 58 -24.57 -17.92 -13.72
C PRO A 58 -23.09 -18.33 -13.63
N ASP A 59 -22.83 -19.63 -13.49
CA ASP A 59 -21.50 -20.19 -13.25
C ASP A 59 -20.48 -19.83 -14.34
N ASP A 60 -20.91 -19.72 -15.58
CA ASP A 60 -20.09 -19.43 -16.76
C ASP A 60 -19.52 -18.00 -16.80
N ILE A 61 -20.16 -17.05 -16.10
CA ILE A 61 -19.71 -15.64 -16.05
C ILE A 61 -19.32 -15.19 -14.64
N ARG A 62 -19.64 -15.97 -13.61
CA ARG A 62 -19.47 -15.57 -12.21
C ARG A 62 -18.03 -15.21 -11.86
N ASP A 63 -17.05 -15.99 -12.30
CA ASP A 63 -15.65 -15.70 -11.98
C ASP A 63 -15.17 -14.38 -12.59
N GLU A 64 -15.59 -14.05 -13.80
CA GLU A 64 -15.26 -12.76 -14.41
C GLU A 64 -15.90 -11.58 -13.64
N LEU A 65 -17.14 -11.74 -13.17
CA LEU A 65 -17.79 -10.72 -12.32
C LEU A 65 -17.10 -10.59 -10.97
N ILE A 66 -16.64 -11.69 -10.36
CA ILE A 66 -15.83 -11.66 -9.15
C ILE A 66 -14.53 -10.88 -9.39
N ILE A 67 -13.82 -11.10 -10.49
CA ILE A 67 -12.59 -10.39 -10.83
C ILE A 67 -12.84 -8.88 -10.95
N ARG A 68 -13.90 -8.47 -11.64
CA ARG A 68 -14.30 -7.05 -11.77
C ARG A 68 -14.63 -6.43 -10.41
N GLU A 69 -15.33 -7.16 -9.56
CA GLU A 69 -15.72 -6.70 -8.23
C GLU A 69 -14.53 -6.59 -7.29
N LEU A 70 -13.59 -7.54 -7.32
CA LEU A 70 -12.33 -7.44 -6.58
C LEU A 70 -11.56 -6.18 -6.96
N HIS A 71 -11.43 -5.90 -8.25
CA HIS A 71 -10.76 -4.67 -8.73
C HIS A 71 -11.47 -3.39 -8.29
N ARG A 72 -12.81 -3.37 -8.34
CA ARG A 72 -13.61 -2.25 -7.84
C ARG A 72 -13.36 -2.00 -6.35
N LEU A 73 -13.28 -3.06 -5.54
CA LEU A 73 -13.00 -2.94 -4.10
C LEU A 73 -11.56 -2.47 -3.82
N GLU A 74 -10.57 -2.90 -4.60
CA GLU A 74 -9.20 -2.38 -4.52
C GLU A 74 -9.14 -0.90 -4.89
N THR A 75 -9.83 -0.50 -5.95
CA THR A 75 -9.95 0.92 -6.34
C THR A 75 -10.63 1.73 -5.24
N ALA A 76 -11.67 1.21 -4.58
CA ALA A 76 -12.34 1.87 -3.46
C ALA A 76 -11.38 2.10 -2.27
N GLN A 77 -10.47 1.15 -1.99
CA GLN A 77 -9.45 1.33 -0.97
C GLN A 77 -8.46 2.46 -1.33
N ALA A 78 -7.98 2.49 -2.58
CA ALA A 78 -7.12 3.57 -3.06
C ALA A 78 -7.81 4.94 -2.95
N GLU A 79 -9.11 5.04 -3.27
CA GLU A 79 -9.88 6.28 -3.13
C GLU A 79 -9.96 6.74 -1.66
N VAL A 80 -10.16 5.83 -0.69
CA VAL A 80 -10.14 6.16 0.75
C VAL A 80 -8.77 6.71 1.18
N LEU A 81 -7.68 6.17 0.65
CA LEU A 81 -6.33 6.70 0.86
C LEU A 81 -6.22 8.11 0.31
N LEU A 82 -6.62 8.33 -0.95
CA LEU A 82 -6.56 9.64 -1.61
C LEU A 82 -7.43 10.69 -0.92
N ASP A 83 -8.63 10.33 -0.45
CA ASP A 83 -9.51 11.20 0.34
C ASP A 83 -8.87 11.65 1.65
N SER A 84 -7.94 10.86 2.17
CA SER A 84 -7.27 11.10 3.44
C SER A 84 -6.05 12.02 3.33
N LEU A 85 -5.56 12.32 2.13
CA LEU A 85 -4.38 13.18 1.90
C LEU A 85 -4.61 14.66 2.27
N GLY A 86 -5.87 15.09 2.43
CA GLY A 86 -6.22 16.46 2.73
C GLY A 86 -6.27 17.35 1.48
N ARG A 87 -5.93 18.62 1.62
CA ARG A 87 -5.93 19.55 0.48
C ARG A 87 -4.66 19.35 -0.34
N ILE A 88 -4.83 18.87 -1.56
CA ILE A 88 -3.75 18.68 -2.54
C ILE A 88 -4.06 19.50 -3.79
N GLY A 89 -3.10 20.25 -4.26
CA GLY A 89 -3.18 21.02 -5.51
C GLY A 89 -2.19 20.54 -6.57
N SER A 90 -2.31 21.10 -7.76
CA SER A 90 -1.48 20.70 -8.92
C SER A 90 0.02 20.98 -8.74
N GLU A 91 0.38 21.95 -7.88
CA GLU A 91 1.77 22.29 -7.60
C GLU A 91 2.38 21.47 -6.44
N ASP A 92 1.55 20.68 -5.77
CA ASP A 92 2.03 19.84 -4.68
C ASP A 92 2.79 18.62 -5.19
N ARG A 93 3.70 18.15 -4.35
CA ARG A 93 4.50 16.97 -4.59
C ARG A 93 4.21 15.92 -3.51
N LEU A 94 3.88 14.73 -3.93
CA LEU A 94 3.51 13.61 -3.09
C LEU A 94 4.53 12.48 -3.21
N LEU A 95 4.69 11.70 -2.13
CA LEU A 95 5.51 10.50 -2.13
C LEU A 95 4.66 9.26 -1.88
N ASP A 96 4.78 8.27 -2.76
CA ASP A 96 4.26 6.91 -2.61
C ASP A 96 5.40 5.99 -2.16
N ALA A 97 5.44 5.66 -0.88
CA ALA A 97 6.52 4.86 -0.30
C ALA A 97 6.16 3.37 -0.32
N GLY A 98 6.83 2.64 -1.20
CA GLY A 98 6.48 1.27 -1.57
C GLY A 98 5.41 1.23 -2.66
N SER A 99 5.64 1.97 -3.75
CA SER A 99 4.65 2.26 -4.79
C SER A 99 4.18 1.06 -5.62
N GLY A 100 4.83 -0.09 -5.50
CA GLY A 100 4.44 -1.26 -6.29
C GLY A 100 4.40 -0.96 -7.79
N ARG A 101 3.29 -1.28 -8.43
CA ARG A 101 3.04 -1.03 -9.87
C ARG A 101 2.46 0.35 -10.18
N GLY A 102 2.29 1.20 -9.18
CA GLY A 102 2.02 2.63 -9.35
C GLY A 102 0.55 3.04 -9.55
N GLY A 103 -0.41 2.13 -9.40
CA GLY A 103 -1.83 2.42 -9.64
C GLY A 103 -2.33 3.62 -8.83
N THR A 104 -2.13 3.61 -7.51
CA THR A 104 -2.55 4.72 -6.63
C THR A 104 -1.86 6.04 -6.96
N SER A 105 -0.57 6.02 -7.35
CA SER A 105 0.18 7.21 -7.79
C SER A 105 -0.42 7.84 -9.05
N ILE A 106 -0.80 7.01 -10.03
CA ILE A 106 -1.45 7.44 -11.27
C ILE A 106 -2.83 8.04 -10.96
N MET A 107 -3.62 7.40 -10.09
CA MET A 107 -4.91 7.93 -9.64
C MET A 107 -4.77 9.27 -8.93
N ALA A 108 -3.77 9.44 -8.06
CA ALA A 108 -3.49 10.71 -7.38
C ALA A 108 -3.22 11.85 -8.37
N ASN A 109 -2.40 11.61 -9.38
CA ASN A 109 -2.16 12.60 -10.43
C ASN A 109 -3.42 12.91 -11.24
N ALA A 110 -4.16 11.89 -11.65
CA ALA A 110 -5.41 12.09 -12.43
C ALA A 110 -6.43 12.93 -11.64
N ARG A 111 -6.52 12.71 -10.32
CA ARG A 111 -7.48 13.39 -9.46
C ARG A 111 -7.07 14.83 -9.09
N PHE A 112 -5.80 15.04 -8.75
CA PHE A 112 -5.32 16.31 -8.18
C PHE A 112 -4.46 17.14 -9.14
N GLY A 113 -4.02 16.57 -10.26
CA GLY A 113 -3.03 17.17 -11.14
C GLY A 113 -1.65 17.33 -10.51
N CYS A 114 -1.40 16.76 -9.33
CA CYS A 114 -0.17 16.90 -8.54
C CYS A 114 1.00 16.12 -9.14
N ARG A 115 2.20 16.36 -8.60
CA ARG A 115 3.38 15.53 -8.90
C ARG A 115 3.47 14.39 -7.90
N VAL A 116 3.78 13.19 -8.38
CA VAL A 116 3.97 12.02 -7.53
C VAL A 116 5.31 11.36 -7.83
N ASP A 117 6.10 11.16 -6.79
CA ASP A 117 7.27 10.29 -6.83
C ASP A 117 6.93 8.98 -6.11
N GLY A 118 7.02 7.86 -6.81
CA GLY A 118 6.92 6.54 -6.21
C GLY A 118 8.30 5.95 -5.95
N VAL A 119 8.48 5.25 -4.82
CA VAL A 119 9.72 4.53 -4.54
C VAL A 119 9.45 3.06 -4.27
N THR A 120 10.27 2.19 -4.84
CA THR A 120 10.29 0.75 -4.60
C THR A 120 11.71 0.20 -4.71
N ILE A 121 11.97 -0.95 -4.12
CA ILE A 121 13.26 -1.67 -4.23
C ILE A 121 13.27 -2.68 -5.38
N SER A 122 12.20 -2.78 -6.16
CA SER A 122 12.08 -3.69 -7.31
C SER A 122 12.32 -2.95 -8.63
N GLU A 123 13.36 -3.33 -9.36
CA GLU A 123 13.65 -2.79 -10.70
C GLU A 123 12.51 -3.08 -11.68
N TYR A 124 11.91 -4.28 -11.58
CA TYR A 124 10.76 -4.66 -12.39
C TYR A 124 9.58 -3.72 -12.17
N GLN A 125 9.24 -3.43 -10.91
CA GLN A 125 8.14 -2.52 -10.58
C GLN A 125 8.42 -1.09 -11.07
N VAL A 126 9.65 -0.61 -10.94
CA VAL A 126 10.04 0.72 -11.47
C VAL A 126 9.83 0.82 -12.98
N GLY A 127 10.31 -0.17 -13.74
CA GLY A 127 10.13 -0.22 -15.20
C GLY A 127 8.64 -0.23 -15.57
N PHE A 128 7.91 -1.21 -15.01
CA PHE A 128 6.47 -1.38 -15.25
C PHE A 128 5.67 -0.10 -14.94
N ALA A 129 5.85 0.48 -13.75
CA ALA A 129 5.08 1.65 -13.31
C ALA A 129 5.38 2.90 -14.16
N ASN A 130 6.64 3.13 -14.56
CA ASN A 130 6.99 4.22 -15.47
C ASN A 130 6.40 4.02 -16.87
N GLU A 131 6.35 2.79 -17.38
CA GLU A 131 5.67 2.47 -18.65
C GLU A 131 4.17 2.77 -18.57
N GLN A 132 3.50 2.38 -17.46
CA GLN A 132 2.08 2.70 -17.25
C GLN A 132 1.84 4.21 -17.15
N ALA A 133 2.68 4.95 -16.44
CA ALA A 133 2.57 6.41 -16.35
C ALA A 133 2.76 7.08 -17.73
N ALA A 134 3.71 6.61 -18.53
CA ALA A 134 3.93 7.11 -19.89
C ALA A 134 2.75 6.79 -20.82
N ALA A 135 2.22 5.56 -20.78
CA ALA A 135 1.07 5.14 -21.58
C ALA A 135 -0.19 5.98 -21.30
N ARG A 136 -0.31 6.50 -20.07
CA ARG A 136 -1.42 7.37 -19.63
C ARG A 136 -1.14 8.86 -19.81
N GLY A 137 0.01 9.23 -20.39
CA GLY A 137 0.39 10.61 -20.65
C GLY A 137 0.70 11.44 -19.41
N CYS A 138 1.00 10.80 -18.27
CA CYS A 138 1.35 11.50 -17.03
C CYS A 138 2.80 11.30 -16.58
N GLY A 139 3.66 10.70 -17.40
CA GLY A 139 5.05 10.39 -17.06
C GLY A 139 5.96 11.61 -16.83
N ASP A 140 5.51 12.82 -17.15
CA ASP A 140 6.17 14.07 -16.78
C ASP A 140 5.91 14.49 -15.32
N ARG A 141 4.82 14.01 -14.74
CA ARG A 141 4.36 14.35 -13.37
C ARG A 141 4.38 13.17 -12.39
N VAL A 142 4.32 11.93 -12.87
CA VAL A 142 4.38 10.70 -12.07
C VAL A 142 5.64 9.93 -12.45
N ARG A 143 6.53 9.72 -11.48
CA ARG A 143 7.80 9.05 -11.71
C ARG A 143 8.10 8.04 -10.62
N PHE A 144 8.62 6.89 -11.01
CA PHE A 144 8.98 5.82 -10.10
C PHE A 144 10.48 5.63 -10.07
N HIS A 145 11.03 5.40 -8.88
CA HIS A 145 12.45 5.38 -8.60
C HIS A 145 12.83 4.10 -7.84
N LEU A 146 13.96 3.52 -8.22
CA LEU A 146 14.58 2.44 -7.45
C LEU A 146 15.25 3.04 -6.21
N ARG A 147 14.55 3.04 -5.09
CA ARG A 147 15.03 3.64 -3.82
C ARG A 147 14.48 2.91 -2.61
N ASN A 148 15.24 2.94 -1.53
CA ASN A 148 14.79 2.50 -0.22
C ASN A 148 13.91 3.59 0.41
N MET A 149 12.71 3.23 0.87
CA MET A 149 11.78 4.18 1.52
C MET A 149 12.28 4.65 2.90
N LEU A 150 13.28 4.00 3.49
CA LEU A 150 13.91 4.41 4.75
C LEU A 150 15.01 5.48 4.56
N ASP A 151 15.54 5.62 3.33
CA ASP A 151 16.55 6.61 2.93
C ASP A 151 16.36 6.93 1.45
N THR A 152 15.37 7.77 1.18
CA THR A 152 14.94 8.06 -0.19
C THR A 152 15.91 8.96 -0.96
N GLY A 153 16.79 9.70 -0.27
CA GLY A 153 17.67 10.69 -0.86
C GLY A 153 16.96 11.91 -1.47
N PHE A 154 15.66 12.09 -1.23
CA PHE A 154 14.97 13.33 -1.57
C PHE A 154 15.30 14.44 -0.58
N PRO A 155 15.22 15.72 -1.00
CA PRO A 155 15.49 16.85 -0.11
C PRO A 155 14.52 16.92 1.05
N ASP A 156 14.97 17.46 2.19
CA ASP A 156 14.11 17.73 3.34
C ASP A 156 12.93 18.62 2.96
N ARG A 157 11.79 18.41 3.57
CA ARG A 157 10.59 19.26 3.44
C ARG A 157 10.17 19.48 1.98
N SER A 158 10.30 18.42 1.15
CA SER A 158 10.02 18.49 -0.29
C SER A 158 8.63 17.97 -0.66
N PHE A 159 7.92 17.33 0.28
CA PHE A 159 6.61 16.73 0.03
C PHE A 159 5.50 17.36 0.87
N GLN A 160 4.33 17.55 0.25
CA GLN A 160 3.10 17.98 0.93
C GLN A 160 2.43 16.82 1.66
N ALA A 161 2.45 15.64 1.05
CA ALA A 161 1.99 14.42 1.69
C ALA A 161 2.86 13.22 1.28
N VAL A 162 2.90 12.22 2.17
CA VAL A 162 3.53 10.92 1.94
C VAL A 162 2.51 9.83 2.32
N TRP A 163 2.54 8.71 1.62
CA TRP A 163 1.73 7.56 2.03
C TRP A 163 2.46 6.23 1.90
N THR A 164 1.97 5.26 2.66
CA THR A 164 2.22 3.84 2.49
C THR A 164 0.90 3.11 2.31
N ASN A 165 0.86 2.17 1.39
CA ASN A 165 -0.27 1.30 1.18
C ASN A 165 0.20 -0.16 1.22
N GLU A 166 0.00 -0.81 2.36
CA GLU A 166 0.39 -2.20 2.63
C GLU A 166 1.89 -2.50 2.41
N THR A 167 2.75 -1.60 2.84
CA THR A 167 4.20 -1.74 2.71
C THR A 167 4.98 -1.64 4.02
N THR A 168 4.33 -1.22 5.10
CA THR A 168 4.97 -0.98 6.40
C THR A 168 5.53 -2.24 7.06
N MET A 169 4.95 -3.41 6.79
CA MET A 169 5.37 -4.70 7.31
C MET A 169 6.74 -5.18 6.80
N TYR A 170 7.35 -4.47 5.86
CA TYR A 170 8.66 -4.79 5.29
C TYR A 170 9.80 -3.97 5.88
N VAL A 171 9.53 -3.03 6.79
CA VAL A 171 10.53 -2.06 7.27
C VAL A 171 10.35 -1.74 8.75
N ASP A 172 11.39 -1.19 9.39
CA ASP A 172 11.27 -0.63 10.74
C ASP A 172 10.44 0.66 10.74
N LEU A 173 9.41 0.71 11.57
CA LEU A 173 8.47 1.84 11.62
C LEU A 173 9.11 3.13 12.16
N PHE A 174 10.08 3.04 13.09
CA PHE A 174 10.73 4.23 13.62
C PHE A 174 11.64 4.87 12.57
N GLU A 175 12.34 4.06 11.78
CA GLU A 175 13.13 4.55 10.67
C GLU A 175 12.26 5.13 9.56
N LEU A 176 11.14 4.47 9.22
CA LEU A 176 10.20 4.93 8.22
C LEU A 176 9.61 6.30 8.59
N TYR A 177 9.09 6.44 9.80
CA TYR A 177 8.47 7.72 10.21
C TYR A 177 9.50 8.81 10.48
N ARG A 178 10.75 8.48 10.82
CA ARG A 178 11.87 9.44 10.83
C ARG A 178 12.11 10.02 9.44
N GLU A 179 12.15 9.18 8.41
CA GLU A 179 12.30 9.61 7.02
C GLU A 179 11.08 10.44 6.58
N PHE A 180 9.86 10.03 6.92
CA PHE A 180 8.65 10.78 6.60
C PHE A 180 8.63 12.16 7.27
N ASN A 181 9.02 12.26 8.55
CA ASN A 181 9.16 13.55 9.20
C ASN A 181 10.20 14.44 8.50
N ARG A 182 11.33 13.90 8.05
CA ARG A 182 12.34 14.66 7.30
C ARG A 182 11.79 15.19 5.98
N LEU A 183 11.06 14.35 5.25
CA LEU A 183 10.56 14.63 3.89
C LEU A 183 9.36 15.56 3.85
N LEU A 184 8.46 15.46 4.82
CA LEU A 184 7.25 16.29 4.87
C LEU A 184 7.58 17.75 5.15
N ARG A 185 6.83 18.66 4.55
CA ARG A 185 6.78 20.08 4.94
C ARG A 185 6.14 20.21 6.32
N PRO A 186 6.41 21.30 7.06
CA PRO A 186 5.62 21.61 8.26
C PRO A 186 4.13 21.64 7.94
N GLY A 187 3.31 20.95 8.72
CA GLY A 187 1.87 20.75 8.45
C GLY A 187 1.58 19.77 7.29
N GLY A 188 2.59 19.10 6.76
CA GLY A 188 2.41 18.04 5.77
C GLY A 188 1.85 16.76 6.40
N ARG A 189 1.28 15.88 5.57
CA ARG A 189 0.47 14.75 5.99
C ARG A 189 1.09 13.41 5.63
N SER A 190 1.05 12.48 6.59
CA SER A 190 1.31 11.05 6.37
C SER A 190 0.01 10.27 6.40
N VAL A 191 -0.21 9.39 5.42
CA VAL A 191 -1.34 8.46 5.36
C VAL A 191 -0.80 7.05 5.25
N CYS A 192 -1.31 6.15 6.09
CA CYS A 192 -0.92 4.74 6.08
C CYS A 192 -2.18 3.88 6.06
N ILE A 193 -2.30 2.98 5.08
CA ILE A 193 -3.23 1.86 5.14
C ILE A 193 -2.41 0.59 5.31
N THR A 194 -2.74 -0.21 6.33
CA THR A 194 -1.92 -1.36 6.70
C THR A 194 -2.67 -2.39 7.52
N GLY A 195 -2.25 -3.64 7.41
CA GLY A 195 -2.57 -4.67 8.38
C GLY A 195 -1.66 -4.58 9.61
N CYS A 196 -2.20 -4.83 10.80
CA CYS A 196 -1.44 -4.96 12.04
C CYS A 196 -2.05 -6.04 12.93
N TYR A 197 -1.23 -6.72 13.75
CA TYR A 197 -1.81 -7.63 14.72
C TYR A 197 -2.25 -6.92 16.00
N ASN A 198 -3.27 -7.50 16.65
CA ASN A 198 -3.84 -6.96 17.88
C ASN A 198 -3.02 -7.45 19.10
N ASP A 199 -2.03 -6.66 19.47
CA ASP A 199 -1.12 -6.94 20.59
C ASP A 199 -1.77 -6.81 21.99
N VAL A 200 -2.97 -6.28 22.07
CA VAL A 200 -3.78 -6.30 23.32
C VAL A 200 -4.21 -7.73 23.68
N LEU A 201 -4.43 -8.58 22.67
CA LEU A 201 -4.78 -10.00 22.88
C LEU A 201 -3.56 -10.88 23.14
N GLY A 202 -2.34 -10.38 22.94
CA GLY A 202 -1.11 -11.13 23.15
C GLY A 202 -0.19 -11.17 21.92
N PRO A 203 0.66 -12.19 21.78
CA PRO A 203 1.56 -12.34 20.64
C PRO A 203 0.78 -12.66 19.34
N LYS A 204 1.49 -12.59 18.20
CA LYS A 204 0.94 -12.98 16.90
C LYS A 204 0.24 -14.34 16.94
N SER A 205 -0.95 -14.42 16.39
CA SER A 205 -1.66 -15.67 16.19
C SER A 205 -1.00 -16.53 15.10
N ALA A 206 -1.30 -17.83 15.10
CA ALA A 206 -0.82 -18.72 14.04
C ALA A 206 -1.30 -18.29 12.64
N SER A 207 -2.46 -17.66 12.54
CA SER A 207 -2.98 -17.14 11.27
C SER A 207 -2.18 -15.94 10.78
N VAL A 208 -1.82 -15.00 11.67
CA VAL A 208 -0.95 -13.85 11.32
C VAL A 208 0.46 -14.31 10.95
N THR A 209 1.03 -15.30 11.66
CA THR A 209 2.33 -15.87 11.31
C THR A 209 2.34 -16.48 9.90
N ARG A 210 1.27 -17.19 9.51
CA ARG A 210 1.15 -17.70 8.13
C ARG A 210 1.08 -16.61 7.08
N ILE A 211 0.48 -15.46 7.40
CA ILE A 211 0.46 -14.30 6.50
C ILE A 211 1.89 -13.76 6.34
N ASP A 212 2.64 -13.61 7.44
CA ASP A 212 4.05 -13.18 7.39
C ASP A 212 4.90 -14.10 6.50
N GLU A 213 4.79 -15.41 6.69
CA GLU A 213 5.52 -16.41 5.91
C GLU A 213 5.17 -16.35 4.41
N HIS A 214 3.88 -16.15 4.09
CA HIS A 214 3.41 -16.09 2.70
C HIS A 214 3.96 -14.88 1.94
N TYR A 215 4.07 -13.72 2.62
CA TYR A 215 4.51 -12.47 1.99
C TYR A 215 5.96 -12.09 2.31
N LEU A 216 6.72 -12.91 3.03
CA LEU A 216 8.08 -12.61 3.50
C LEU A 216 8.12 -11.29 4.29
N CYS A 217 7.17 -11.06 5.16
CA CYS A 217 7.02 -9.83 5.91
C CYS A 217 7.03 -10.06 7.42
N ASP A 218 7.00 -8.98 8.18
CA ASP A 218 6.86 -8.98 9.64
C ASP A 218 5.77 -7.98 10.04
N ILE A 219 4.53 -8.45 10.14
CA ILE A 219 3.39 -7.63 10.52
C ILE A 219 3.60 -7.08 11.92
N HIS A 220 3.58 -5.76 12.06
CA HIS A 220 3.80 -5.08 13.32
C HIS A 220 2.60 -5.13 14.27
N PRO A 221 2.84 -5.02 15.60
CA PRO A 221 1.76 -4.81 16.56
C PRO A 221 1.11 -3.44 16.32
N ARG A 222 -0.18 -3.35 16.61
CA ARG A 222 -0.94 -2.10 16.47
C ARG A 222 -0.33 -0.95 17.28
N SER A 223 0.11 -1.20 18.52
CA SER A 223 0.72 -0.19 19.39
C SER A 223 1.97 0.44 18.78
N ARG A 224 2.79 -0.35 18.05
CA ARG A 224 4.07 0.10 17.48
C ARG A 224 3.91 1.27 16.50
N TYR A 225 2.79 1.33 15.77
CA TYR A 225 2.52 2.46 14.86
C TYR A 225 2.43 3.78 15.61
N PHE A 226 1.70 3.80 16.73
CA PHE A 226 1.50 5.01 17.53
C PHE A 226 2.76 5.44 18.29
N GLU A 227 3.54 4.48 18.78
CA GLU A 227 4.85 4.72 19.40
C GLU A 227 5.81 5.36 18.38
N ALA A 228 5.91 4.79 17.18
CA ALA A 228 6.81 5.27 16.14
C ALA A 228 6.39 6.65 15.59
N LEU A 229 5.10 6.90 15.43
CA LEU A 229 4.56 8.22 15.05
C LEU A 229 4.91 9.27 16.09
N ALA A 230 4.65 9.00 17.38
CA ALA A 230 4.93 9.93 18.47
C ALA A 230 6.42 10.24 18.59
N ALA A 231 7.28 9.24 18.47
CA ALA A 231 8.73 9.40 18.52
C ALA A 231 9.28 10.25 17.37
N ASN A 232 8.53 10.38 16.28
CA ASN A 232 8.93 11.11 15.07
C ASN A 232 8.09 12.37 14.78
N HIS A 233 7.46 12.97 15.82
CA HIS A 233 6.71 14.23 15.70
C HIS A 233 5.59 14.21 14.64
N LEU A 234 5.00 13.03 14.43
CA LEU A 234 3.81 12.84 13.60
C LEU A 234 2.62 12.60 14.51
N VAL A 235 1.64 13.50 14.47
CA VAL A 235 0.48 13.47 15.36
C VAL A 235 -0.69 12.80 14.66
N PRO A 236 -1.16 11.63 15.12
CA PRO A 236 -2.35 11.01 14.57
C PRO A 236 -3.57 11.93 14.72
N ILE A 237 -4.22 12.23 13.60
CA ILE A 237 -5.43 13.08 13.56
C ILE A 237 -6.68 12.28 13.18
N ARG A 238 -6.50 11.10 12.62
CA ARG A 238 -7.58 10.17 12.27
C ARG A 238 -7.06 8.74 12.29
N VAL A 239 -7.81 7.85 12.90
CA VAL A 239 -7.58 6.40 12.87
C VAL A 239 -8.91 5.73 12.60
N LEU A 240 -8.98 4.93 11.53
CA LEU A 240 -10.17 4.13 11.20
C LEU A 240 -9.81 2.65 11.18
N ASP A 241 -10.67 1.86 11.75
CA ASP A 241 -10.65 0.41 11.57
C ASP A 241 -11.44 0.06 10.32
N LEU A 242 -10.73 -0.39 9.29
CA LEU A 242 -11.28 -0.84 8.01
C LEU A 242 -11.53 -2.35 7.97
N THR A 243 -11.29 -3.07 9.09
CA THR A 243 -11.45 -4.53 9.16
C THR A 243 -12.84 -4.98 8.70
N PRO A 244 -13.96 -4.37 9.16
CA PRO A 244 -15.28 -4.79 8.70
C PRO A 244 -15.51 -4.61 7.20
N GLN A 245 -14.80 -3.67 6.59
CA GLN A 245 -14.93 -3.35 5.16
C GLN A 245 -14.03 -4.20 4.27
N THR A 246 -12.94 -4.77 4.80
CA THR A 246 -12.04 -5.64 4.03
C THR A 246 -12.43 -7.12 4.09
N VAL A 247 -13.17 -7.57 5.11
CA VAL A 247 -13.61 -8.97 5.23
C VAL A 247 -14.40 -9.44 3.99
N PRO A 248 -15.38 -8.67 3.44
CA PRO A 248 -16.10 -9.08 2.23
C PRO A 248 -15.20 -9.29 1.00
N TYR A 249 -14.12 -8.47 0.87
CA TYR A 249 -13.13 -8.66 -0.19
C TYR A 249 -12.42 -10.01 -0.08
N TRP A 250 -12.00 -10.42 1.14
CA TRP A 250 -11.33 -11.69 1.36
C TRP A 250 -12.25 -12.88 1.16
N GLU A 251 -13.52 -12.77 1.56
CA GLU A 251 -14.53 -13.79 1.30
C GLU A 251 -14.80 -13.98 -0.20
N LEU A 252 -14.85 -12.87 -0.95
CA LEU A 252 -15.01 -12.90 -2.40
C LEU A 252 -13.77 -13.49 -3.08
N ARG A 253 -12.59 -13.09 -2.65
CA ARG A 253 -11.30 -13.55 -3.19
C ARG A 253 -11.11 -15.05 -3.00
N ASP A 254 -11.51 -15.61 -1.85
CA ASP A 254 -11.46 -17.06 -1.58
C ASP A 254 -12.33 -17.89 -2.56
N ARG A 255 -13.34 -17.26 -3.17
CA ARG A 255 -14.23 -17.89 -4.16
C ARG A 255 -13.76 -17.72 -5.60
N SER A 256 -12.74 -16.90 -5.83
CA SER A 256 -12.25 -16.60 -7.18
C SER A 256 -11.29 -17.64 -7.72
N SER A 257 -11.14 -17.68 -9.04
CA SER A 257 -10.11 -18.51 -9.71
C SER A 257 -8.69 -18.02 -9.46
N VAL A 258 -8.52 -16.78 -8.94
CA VAL A 258 -7.22 -16.16 -8.66
C VAL A 258 -6.82 -16.24 -7.18
N ARG A 259 -7.54 -16.99 -6.37
CA ARG A 259 -7.16 -17.24 -4.98
C ARG A 259 -5.76 -17.84 -4.87
N THR A 260 -5.03 -17.46 -3.84
CA THR A 260 -3.64 -17.87 -3.61
C THR A 260 -3.48 -18.88 -2.48
N GLY A 261 -4.58 -19.18 -1.75
CA GLY A 261 -4.60 -20.11 -0.61
C GLY A 261 -4.28 -19.46 0.74
N ILE A 262 -3.96 -18.16 0.77
CA ILE A 262 -3.75 -17.41 2.02
C ILE A 262 -5.06 -16.86 2.60
N GLU A 263 -6.10 -16.76 1.79
CA GLU A 263 -7.38 -16.15 2.13
C GLU A 263 -8.00 -16.70 3.43
N PRO A 264 -7.99 -18.02 3.70
CA PRO A 264 -8.50 -18.56 4.96
C PRO A 264 -7.73 -18.08 6.20
N SER A 265 -6.42 -17.74 6.06
CA SER A 265 -5.63 -17.20 7.17
C SER A 265 -6.07 -15.79 7.54
N PHE A 266 -6.33 -14.93 6.54
CA PHE A 266 -6.91 -13.60 6.77
C PHE A 266 -8.28 -13.68 7.43
N LEU A 267 -9.18 -14.47 6.86
CA LEU A 267 -10.55 -14.64 7.39
C LEU A 267 -10.56 -15.17 8.82
N THR A 268 -9.64 -16.08 9.15
CA THR A 268 -9.50 -16.61 10.50
C THR A 268 -8.96 -15.54 11.44
N ALA A 269 -7.90 -14.82 11.04
CA ALA A 269 -7.30 -13.77 11.86
C ALA A 269 -8.26 -12.61 12.16
N TYR A 270 -9.10 -12.23 11.19
CA TYR A 270 -10.16 -11.23 11.40
C TYR A 270 -11.26 -11.74 12.35
N ARG A 271 -11.71 -12.99 12.20
CA ARG A 271 -12.72 -13.60 13.07
C ARG A 271 -12.24 -13.73 14.52
N GLU A 272 -10.94 -13.99 14.72
CA GLU A 272 -10.30 -14.08 16.03
C GLU A 272 -9.94 -12.70 16.60
N GLU A 273 -10.24 -11.62 15.88
CA GLU A 273 -9.83 -10.24 16.22
C GLU A 273 -8.32 -10.09 16.45
N SER A 274 -7.53 -11.05 15.95
CA SER A 274 -6.07 -11.08 16.09
C SER A 274 -5.34 -10.22 15.06
N PHE A 275 -6.05 -9.76 14.00
CA PHE A 275 -5.54 -8.92 12.93
C PHE A 275 -6.53 -7.82 12.58
N HIS A 276 -6.03 -6.60 12.45
CA HIS A 276 -6.82 -5.43 12.07
C HIS A 276 -6.30 -4.81 10.79
N TYR A 277 -7.19 -4.18 10.04
CA TYR A 277 -6.87 -3.41 8.86
C TYR A 277 -7.15 -1.93 9.14
N LEU A 278 -6.12 -1.09 9.17
CA LEU A 278 -6.23 0.28 9.66
C LEU A 278 -5.89 1.31 8.58
N LEU A 279 -6.63 2.42 8.62
CA LEU A 279 -6.19 3.70 8.06
C LEU A 279 -5.69 4.57 9.20
N ILE A 280 -4.47 5.08 9.10
CA ILE A 280 -3.86 6.01 10.05
C ILE A 280 -3.46 7.27 9.29
N VAL A 281 -3.98 8.42 9.71
CA VAL A 281 -3.64 9.74 9.17
C VAL A 281 -2.95 10.54 10.27
N ALA A 282 -1.76 11.05 9.98
CA ALA A 282 -0.98 11.83 10.92
C ALA A 282 -0.43 13.10 10.25
N ASP A 283 -0.41 14.23 10.98
CA ASP A 283 0.16 15.47 10.49
C ASP A 283 1.52 15.72 11.16
N ARG A 284 2.47 16.25 10.39
CA ARG A 284 3.75 16.73 10.89
C ARG A 284 3.55 18.06 11.61
N ILE A 285 3.99 18.13 12.88
CA ILE A 285 4.01 19.36 13.67
C ILE A 285 5.36 20.09 13.59
#